data_8cd9e906fd3526993a63fa3d975c7282
#
_entry.id   8cd9e906fd3526993a63fa3d975c7282
#
_cell.length_a   1.000
_cell.length_b   1.000
_cell.length_c   1.000
_cell.angle_alpha   90.00
_cell.angle_beta   90.00
_cell.angle_gamma   90.00
#
_symmetry.space_group_name_H-M   'P 1'
#
loop_
_entity.id
_entity.type
_entity.pdbx_description
1 polymer ?
#
loop_
_entity_poly.entity_id
_entity_poly.type
_entity_poly.pdbx_seq_one_letter_code
_entity_poly.pdbx_strand_id
1 'polypeptide(L)'
;DTKRIAQPVYETLYQNIINKKIIPFFFEGIITTESIPRKDRQEYMKNFKATIIFQVEDEEPHITHGSKAPELTPYLNENIPKALKMGFKFLKNPRIGGIGLDSNSKFLADDVKYSLKERLNRTMECTRYIESLGAGKASLENKLDGNSDKGIIHQTVNDTSVNTKQYAKGIAEWVDGDALGAHYGYGVDYFCTNDNASGAGSSSVFSPLNLANLKSKYQLNVISPNELVNILKQNV
;
A
#
# COMPACT_ATOMS: atom_id res chain seq x y z
N ASP A 1 -4.03 16.45 -8.64
CA ASP A 1 -3.66 16.64 -10.05
C ASP A 1 -4.80 17.38 -10.78
N THR A 2 -4.61 18.68 -11.05
CA THR A 2 -5.62 19.52 -11.73
C THR A 2 -6.04 19.00 -13.10
N LYS A 3 -5.17 18.26 -13.80
CA LYS A 3 -5.51 17.62 -15.09
C LYS A 3 -6.49 16.44 -14.92
N ARG A 4 -6.46 15.76 -13.78
CA ARG A 4 -7.41 14.66 -13.49
C ARG A 4 -8.72 15.19 -12.93
N ILE A 5 -8.71 16.23 -12.13
CA ILE A 5 -9.93 16.88 -11.61
C ILE A 5 -10.84 17.36 -12.76
N ALA A 6 -10.25 17.78 -13.89
CA ALA A 6 -11.02 18.17 -15.07
C ALA A 6 -11.78 17.00 -15.76
N GLN A 7 -11.56 15.75 -15.36
CA GLN A 7 -12.32 14.61 -15.87
C GLN A 7 -13.58 14.42 -15.01
N PRO A 8 -14.78 14.24 -15.61
CA PRO A 8 -16.06 14.18 -14.87
C PRO A 8 -16.10 13.16 -13.72
N VAL A 9 -15.39 12.04 -13.87
CA VAL A 9 -15.27 11.00 -12.84
C VAL A 9 -14.59 11.54 -11.59
N TYR A 10 -13.43 12.17 -11.74
CA TYR A 10 -12.67 12.69 -10.61
C TYR A 10 -13.31 13.91 -9.97
N GLU A 11 -14.00 14.74 -10.77
CA GLU A 11 -14.82 15.83 -10.24
C GLU A 11 -15.94 15.28 -9.36
N THR A 12 -16.64 14.25 -9.81
CA THR A 12 -17.68 13.60 -9.01
C THR A 12 -17.13 13.04 -7.70
N LEU A 13 -15.98 12.33 -7.75
CA LEU A 13 -15.33 11.80 -6.55
C LEU A 13 -14.91 12.94 -5.60
N TYR A 14 -14.32 14.00 -6.12
CA TYR A 14 -13.94 15.18 -5.36
C TYR A 14 -15.14 15.77 -4.60
N GLN A 15 -16.26 16.00 -5.30
CA GLN A 15 -17.48 16.54 -4.68
C GLN A 15 -18.03 15.60 -3.59
N ASN A 16 -17.98 14.28 -3.80
CA ASN A 16 -18.42 13.32 -2.78
C ASN A 16 -17.49 13.29 -1.54
N ILE A 17 -16.19 13.51 -1.71
CA ILE A 17 -15.24 13.66 -0.61
C ILE A 17 -15.53 14.93 0.18
N ILE A 18 -15.64 16.08 -0.50
CA ILE A 18 -15.94 17.38 0.15
C ILE A 18 -17.26 17.34 0.90
N ASN A 19 -18.28 16.69 0.33
CA ASN A 19 -19.58 16.49 0.95
C ASN A 19 -19.61 15.36 1.99
N LYS A 20 -18.45 14.79 2.35
CA LYS A 20 -18.29 13.72 3.36
C LYS A 20 -19.11 12.45 3.08
N LYS A 21 -19.48 12.19 1.83
CA LYS A 21 -20.10 10.94 1.39
C LYS A 21 -19.06 9.82 1.20
N ILE A 22 -17.80 10.17 1.02
CA ILE A 22 -16.64 9.29 0.94
C ILE A 22 -15.66 9.72 2.03
N ILE A 23 -15.12 8.73 2.76
CA ILE A 23 -13.97 8.91 3.65
C ILE A 23 -12.75 8.35 2.89
N PRO A 24 -11.85 9.21 2.39
CA PRO A 24 -10.73 8.78 1.58
C PRO A 24 -9.51 8.42 2.42
N PHE A 25 -8.77 7.39 1.96
CA PHE A 25 -7.54 6.95 2.59
C PHE A 25 -6.39 6.85 1.60
N PHE A 26 -5.16 7.01 2.10
CA PHE A 26 -3.92 6.68 1.41
C PHE A 26 -3.19 5.56 2.14
N PHE A 27 -2.56 4.68 1.40
CA PHE A 27 -1.55 3.80 1.97
C PHE A 27 -0.17 4.49 1.97
N GLU A 28 0.47 4.61 3.13
CA GLU A 28 1.74 5.33 3.28
C GLU A 28 2.88 4.72 2.45
N GLY A 29 2.90 3.40 2.26
CA GLY A 29 3.93 2.71 1.48
C GLY A 29 3.97 3.15 0.01
N ILE A 30 2.82 3.47 -0.59
CA ILE A 30 2.76 4.01 -1.95
C ILE A 30 3.47 5.37 -2.01
N ILE A 31 3.20 6.25 -1.04
CA ILE A 31 3.83 7.58 -0.98
C ILE A 31 5.33 7.45 -0.79
N THR A 32 5.76 6.57 0.12
CA THR A 32 7.18 6.26 0.34
C THR A 32 7.85 5.83 -0.97
N THR A 33 7.23 4.89 -1.68
CA THR A 33 7.79 4.36 -2.94
C THR A 33 7.83 5.40 -4.05
N GLU A 34 6.81 6.25 -4.16
CA GLU A 34 6.79 7.36 -5.12
C GLU A 34 7.76 8.50 -4.78
N SER A 35 8.17 8.62 -3.51
CA SER A 35 9.20 9.56 -3.08
C SER A 35 10.61 9.11 -3.45
N ILE A 36 10.82 7.84 -3.77
CA ILE A 36 12.14 7.28 -4.08
C ILE A 36 12.28 7.10 -5.58
N PRO A 37 13.26 7.76 -6.24
CA PRO A 37 13.57 7.52 -7.64
C PRO A 37 13.80 6.02 -7.90
N ARG A 38 13.30 5.50 -9.03
CA ARG A 38 13.36 4.07 -9.33
C ARG A 38 14.77 3.47 -9.23
N LYS A 39 15.79 4.25 -9.63
CA LYS A 39 17.20 3.84 -9.57
C LYS A 39 17.72 3.68 -8.14
N ASP A 40 17.12 4.38 -7.17
CA ASP A 40 17.59 4.46 -5.78
C ASP A 40 16.78 3.51 -4.85
N ARG A 41 15.70 2.89 -5.35
CA ARG A 41 14.83 2.01 -4.55
C ARG A 41 15.56 0.83 -3.96
N GLN A 42 16.50 0.23 -4.71
CA GLN A 42 17.31 -0.89 -4.24
C GLN A 42 18.16 -0.47 -3.04
N GLU A 43 18.86 0.65 -3.13
CA GLU A 43 19.70 1.16 -2.05
C GLU A 43 18.88 1.57 -0.83
N TYR A 44 17.72 2.20 -1.04
CA TYR A 44 16.79 2.50 0.05
C TYR A 44 16.36 1.24 0.80
N MET A 45 15.95 0.20 0.09
CA MET A 45 15.51 -1.07 0.70
C MET A 45 16.62 -1.81 1.42
N LYS A 46 17.89 -1.67 0.99
CA LYS A 46 19.07 -2.18 1.72
C LYS A 46 19.16 -1.64 3.13
N ASN A 47 18.90 -0.37 3.25
CA ASN A 47 19.07 0.39 4.50
C ASN A 47 17.77 0.46 5.31
N PHE A 48 16.66 -0.02 4.75
CA PHE A 48 15.37 0.01 5.41
C PHE A 48 15.32 -1.00 6.57
N LYS A 49 14.96 -0.51 7.76
CA LYS A 49 14.77 -1.33 8.96
C LYS A 49 13.44 -0.96 9.60
N ALA A 50 12.58 -1.95 9.77
CA ALA A 50 11.39 -1.84 10.61
C ALA A 50 11.46 -2.94 11.69
N THR A 51 11.16 -2.57 12.91
CA THR A 51 11.05 -3.51 14.03
C THR A 51 9.62 -3.45 14.55
N ILE A 52 8.97 -4.60 14.59
CA ILE A 52 7.67 -4.77 15.24
C ILE A 52 7.93 -5.53 16.52
N ILE A 53 7.66 -4.91 17.66
CA ILE A 53 7.76 -5.54 18.97
C ILE A 53 6.35 -5.92 19.39
N PHE A 54 6.08 -7.23 19.44
CA PHE A 54 4.89 -7.77 20.07
C PHE A 54 5.28 -8.13 21.51
N GLN A 55 4.82 -7.36 22.48
CA GLN A 55 4.98 -7.72 23.88
C GLN A 55 3.95 -8.79 24.27
N VAL A 56 4.40 -9.75 25.10
CA VAL A 56 3.70 -11.03 25.31
C VAL A 56 2.51 -10.92 26.28
N GLU A 57 2.37 -9.84 27.04
CA GLU A 57 1.32 -9.70 28.05
C GLU A 57 0.65 -8.31 27.93
N ASP A 58 -0.60 -8.30 27.50
CA ASP A 58 -1.59 -7.20 27.56
C ASP A 58 -1.18 -5.77 27.09
N GLU A 59 -0.02 -5.57 26.52
CA GLU A 59 0.42 -4.28 26.00
C GLU A 59 0.19 -4.16 24.47
N GLU A 60 -0.18 -2.96 24.04
CA GLU A 60 -0.32 -2.64 22.63
C GLU A 60 1.01 -2.80 21.88
N PRO A 61 1.02 -3.40 20.67
CA PRO A 61 2.24 -3.60 19.90
C PRO A 61 2.89 -2.26 19.53
N HIS A 62 4.18 -2.15 19.79
CA HIS A 62 4.99 -0.99 19.41
C HIS A 62 5.66 -1.21 18.05
N ILE A 63 5.52 -0.25 17.16
CA ILE A 63 6.16 -0.27 15.85
C ILE A 63 7.20 0.85 15.82
N THR A 64 8.46 0.48 15.62
CA THR A 64 9.54 1.44 15.44
C THR A 64 10.13 1.33 14.04
N HIS A 65 10.36 2.47 13.41
CA HIS A 65 11.07 2.56 12.13
C HIS A 65 12.50 2.98 12.39
N GLY A 66 13.44 2.07 12.16
CA GLY A 66 14.89 2.35 12.27
C GLY A 66 15.46 3.10 11.08
N SER A 67 14.66 3.32 10.05
CA SER A 67 15.09 3.98 8.81
C SER A 67 14.52 5.39 8.73
N LYS A 68 15.34 6.33 8.21
CA LYS A 68 14.85 7.67 7.91
C LYS A 68 13.83 7.61 6.75
N ALA A 69 12.71 8.29 6.91
CA ALA A 69 11.74 8.43 5.84
C ALA A 69 12.37 9.15 4.64
N PRO A 70 12.04 8.78 3.40
CA PRO A 70 12.55 9.48 2.22
C PRO A 70 11.98 10.91 2.15
N GLU A 71 12.74 11.81 1.57
CA GLU A 71 12.25 13.16 1.27
C GLU A 71 11.15 13.10 0.22
N LEU A 72 10.06 13.82 0.46
CA LEU A 72 8.96 13.90 -0.48
C LEU A 72 9.40 14.59 -1.77
N THR A 73 8.99 14.06 -2.91
CA THR A 73 9.14 14.77 -4.18
C THR A 73 8.39 16.10 -4.16
N PRO A 74 8.78 17.11 -4.94
CA PRO A 74 8.05 18.39 -5.00
C PRO A 74 6.56 18.21 -5.26
N TYR A 75 6.19 17.26 -6.13
CA TYR A 75 4.80 16.91 -6.41
C TYR A 75 4.05 16.40 -5.16
N LEU A 76 4.63 15.46 -4.42
CA LEU A 76 4.01 14.92 -3.21
C LEU A 76 3.97 15.97 -2.09
N ASN A 77 5.03 16.76 -1.95
CA ASN A 77 5.09 17.81 -0.96
C ASN A 77 4.00 18.89 -1.17
N GLU A 78 3.65 19.17 -2.41
CA GLU A 78 2.55 20.09 -2.75
C GLU A 78 1.17 19.45 -2.54
N ASN A 79 1.00 18.18 -2.91
CA ASN A 79 -0.34 17.57 -3.01
C ASN A 79 -0.80 16.84 -1.74
N ILE A 80 0.11 16.31 -0.91
CA ILE A 80 -0.27 15.67 0.35
C ILE A 80 -1.01 16.64 1.29
N PRO A 81 -0.55 17.89 1.53
CA PRO A 81 -1.28 18.84 2.35
C PRO A 81 -2.69 19.15 1.83
N LYS A 82 -2.87 19.20 0.50
CA LYS A 82 -4.18 19.41 -0.13
C LYS A 82 -5.11 18.23 0.15
N ALA A 83 -4.61 17.00 -0.01
CA ALA A 83 -5.39 15.79 0.27
C ALA A 83 -5.79 15.69 1.76
N LEU A 84 -4.86 16.01 2.69
CA LEU A 84 -5.15 16.04 4.12
C LEU A 84 -6.24 17.08 4.47
N LYS A 85 -6.22 18.27 3.83
CA LYS A 85 -7.29 19.28 3.98
C LYS A 85 -8.63 18.78 3.46
N MET A 86 -8.66 17.90 2.48
CA MET A 86 -9.88 17.24 1.98
C MET A 86 -10.38 16.13 2.90
N GLY A 87 -9.64 15.77 3.94
CA GLY A 87 -10.02 14.71 4.89
C GLY A 87 -9.41 13.35 4.62
N PHE A 88 -8.41 13.26 3.73
CA PHE A 88 -7.65 12.02 3.58
C PHE A 88 -6.91 11.66 4.86
N LYS A 89 -6.88 10.36 5.17
CA LYS A 89 -6.10 9.79 6.27
C LYS A 89 -5.15 8.73 5.74
N PHE A 90 -4.10 8.42 6.49
CA PHE A 90 -3.12 7.41 6.13
C PHE A 90 -3.44 6.07 6.76
N LEU A 91 -3.38 5.03 5.94
CA LEU A 91 -3.30 3.64 6.40
C LEU A 91 -1.83 3.28 6.60
N LYS A 92 -1.49 2.75 7.77
CA LYS A 92 -0.14 2.28 8.09
C LYS A 92 0.01 0.78 7.94
N ASN A 93 1.16 0.38 7.39
CA ASN A 93 1.66 -0.98 7.45
C ASN A 93 3.17 -0.95 7.74
N PRO A 94 3.66 -1.67 8.77
CA PRO A 94 5.06 -1.59 9.19
C PRO A 94 6.05 -2.24 8.22
N ARG A 95 5.60 -2.91 7.17
CA ARG A 95 6.47 -3.71 6.29
C ARG A 95 7.30 -2.87 5.31
N ILE A 96 6.75 -1.78 4.81
CA ILE A 96 7.48 -0.78 4.01
C ILE A 96 7.20 0.57 4.63
N GLY A 97 8.25 1.21 5.10
CA GLY A 97 8.28 2.36 5.96
C GLY A 97 7.36 3.51 5.61
N GLY A 98 7.24 4.40 6.56
CA GLY A 98 6.32 5.51 6.51
C GLY A 98 6.96 6.82 6.06
N ILE A 99 6.11 7.82 5.87
CA ILE A 99 6.49 9.20 5.54
C ILE A 99 6.90 10.03 6.77
N GLY A 100 7.30 9.37 7.88
CA GLY A 100 7.70 10.06 9.10
C GLY A 100 6.58 10.74 9.87
N LEU A 101 5.31 10.33 9.64
CA LEU A 101 4.20 10.79 10.47
C LEU A 101 4.34 10.20 11.87
N ASP A 102 4.21 11.06 12.87
CA ASP A 102 4.07 10.63 14.26
C ASP A 102 2.88 9.67 14.39
N SER A 103 3.05 8.61 15.19
CA SER A 103 2.00 7.63 15.49
C SER A 103 0.73 8.25 16.06
N ASN A 104 0.84 9.40 16.73
CA ASN A 104 -0.27 10.18 17.27
C ASN A 104 -0.83 11.23 16.30
N SER A 105 -0.39 11.22 15.03
CA SER A 105 -0.86 12.21 14.07
C SER A 105 -2.35 12.06 13.79
N LYS A 106 -3.10 13.18 13.87
CA LYS A 106 -4.51 13.27 13.45
C LYS A 106 -4.77 12.87 12.00
N PHE A 107 -3.71 12.68 11.21
CA PHE A 107 -3.78 12.25 9.81
C PHE A 107 -3.73 10.72 9.65
N LEU A 108 -3.49 9.99 10.71
CA LEU A 108 -3.58 8.53 10.69
C LEU A 108 -5.04 8.08 10.74
N ALA A 109 -5.33 6.98 10.06
CA ALA A 109 -6.61 6.32 10.20
C ALA A 109 -6.72 5.72 11.60
N ASP A 110 -7.88 5.89 12.23
CA ASP A 110 -8.16 5.36 13.55
C ASP A 110 -8.43 3.84 13.45
N ASP A 111 -8.11 3.10 14.49
CA ASP A 111 -8.45 1.68 14.64
C ASP A 111 -9.91 1.56 15.15
N VAL A 112 -10.87 1.98 14.30
CA VAL A 112 -12.30 2.08 14.69
C VAL A 112 -13.02 0.75 14.63
N LYS A 113 -12.71 -0.06 13.60
CA LYS A 113 -13.38 -1.37 13.39
C LYS A 113 -12.67 -2.50 14.14
N TYR A 114 -11.36 -2.41 14.30
CA TYR A 114 -10.50 -3.44 14.87
C TYR A 114 -9.47 -2.78 15.78
N SER A 115 -9.12 -3.44 16.87
CA SER A 115 -7.98 -3.04 17.69
C SER A 115 -6.69 -3.08 16.84
N LEU A 116 -5.64 -2.37 17.28
CA LEU A 116 -4.34 -2.39 16.59
C LEU A 116 -3.82 -3.82 16.38
N LYS A 117 -3.93 -4.69 17.38
CA LYS A 117 -3.52 -6.10 17.30
C LYS A 117 -4.32 -6.88 16.24
N GLU A 118 -5.63 -6.74 16.25
CA GLU A 118 -6.51 -7.39 15.25
C GLU A 118 -6.23 -6.87 13.85
N ARG A 119 -6.09 -5.56 13.68
CA ARG A 119 -5.74 -4.94 12.40
C ARG A 119 -4.44 -5.48 11.84
N LEU A 120 -3.39 -5.55 12.68
CA LEU A 120 -2.09 -6.10 12.26
C LEU A 120 -2.20 -7.58 11.88
N ASN A 121 -2.92 -8.39 12.66
CA ASN A 121 -3.14 -9.80 12.34
C ASN A 121 -3.87 -9.99 11.01
N ARG A 122 -4.94 -9.24 10.78
CA ARG A 122 -5.69 -9.24 9.52
C ARG A 122 -4.82 -8.81 8.34
N THR A 123 -4.05 -7.72 8.51
CA THR A 123 -3.09 -7.25 7.49
C THR A 123 -2.10 -8.35 7.14
N MET A 124 -1.48 -8.98 8.13
CA MET A 124 -0.48 -10.02 7.94
C MET A 124 -1.07 -11.29 7.31
N GLU A 125 -2.27 -11.68 7.68
CA GLU A 125 -2.97 -12.80 7.07
C GLU A 125 -3.21 -12.57 5.58
N CYS A 126 -3.75 -11.41 5.23
CA CYS A 126 -4.03 -11.05 3.85
C CYS A 126 -2.74 -10.96 3.00
N THR A 127 -1.69 -10.31 3.51
CA THR A 127 -0.42 -10.19 2.78
C THR A 127 0.25 -11.55 2.57
N ARG A 128 0.25 -12.44 3.56
CA ARG A 128 0.77 -13.82 3.40
C ARG A 128 -0.01 -14.60 2.34
N TYR A 129 -1.31 -14.41 2.29
CA TYR A 129 -2.11 -15.06 1.25
C TYR A 129 -1.78 -14.49 -0.14
N ILE A 130 -1.64 -13.18 -0.30
CA ILE A 130 -1.20 -12.55 -1.54
C ILE A 130 0.16 -13.14 -1.99
N GLU A 131 1.09 -13.28 -1.05
CA GLU A 131 2.40 -13.89 -1.31
C GLU A 131 2.30 -15.37 -1.73
N SER A 132 1.39 -16.12 -1.13
CA SER A 132 1.14 -17.52 -1.52
C SER A 132 0.57 -17.67 -2.94
N LEU A 133 0.00 -16.60 -3.51
CA LEU A 133 -0.43 -16.53 -4.91
C LEU A 133 0.72 -16.14 -5.87
N GLY A 134 1.95 -15.95 -5.36
CA GLY A 134 3.10 -15.49 -6.14
C GLY A 134 3.08 -13.99 -6.46
N ALA A 135 2.21 -13.22 -5.80
CA ALA A 135 2.05 -11.77 -5.97
C ALA A 135 2.65 -10.98 -4.79
N GLY A 136 2.57 -9.67 -4.84
CA GLY A 136 3.11 -8.83 -3.79
C GLY A 136 4.63 -9.02 -3.63
N LYS A 137 5.10 -9.18 -2.39
CA LYS A 137 6.53 -9.41 -2.08
C LYS A 137 7.08 -10.65 -2.77
N ALA A 138 6.32 -11.73 -2.88
CA ALA A 138 6.73 -12.95 -3.57
C ALA A 138 7.04 -12.71 -5.06
N SER A 139 6.39 -11.74 -5.71
CA SER A 139 6.72 -11.36 -7.08
C SER A 139 8.14 -10.79 -7.21
N LEU A 140 8.64 -10.10 -6.19
CA LEU A 140 10.04 -9.66 -6.13
C LEU A 140 10.96 -10.86 -5.92
N GLU A 141 10.63 -11.74 -4.97
CA GLU A 141 11.40 -12.93 -4.61
C GLU A 141 11.57 -13.89 -5.80
N ASN A 142 10.49 -14.17 -6.53
CA ASN A 142 10.51 -15.04 -7.70
C ASN A 142 11.34 -14.51 -8.88
N LYS A 143 11.52 -13.18 -8.98
CA LYS A 143 12.34 -12.57 -10.04
C LYS A 143 13.84 -12.59 -9.75
N LEU A 144 14.22 -12.98 -8.55
CA LEU A 144 15.57 -12.88 -8.04
C LEU A 144 16.27 -14.25 -7.86
N ASP A 145 15.77 -15.28 -8.57
CA ASP A 145 16.26 -16.66 -8.53
C ASP A 145 16.32 -17.26 -7.10
N GLY A 146 15.23 -17.94 -6.77
CA GLY A 146 14.88 -18.51 -5.48
C GLY A 146 15.78 -19.57 -4.87
N ASN A 147 17.07 -19.35 -4.76
CA ASN A 147 18.03 -20.36 -4.27
C ASN A 147 18.71 -19.97 -2.96
N SER A 148 18.00 -19.34 -2.00
CA SER A 148 18.63 -19.12 -0.71
C SER A 148 17.67 -19.09 0.49
N ASP A 149 17.94 -20.00 1.43
CA ASP A 149 17.38 -20.08 2.78
C ASP A 149 17.73 -18.89 3.71
N LYS A 150 18.36 -17.85 3.19
CA LYS A 150 18.73 -16.65 3.96
C LYS A 150 17.84 -15.50 3.53
N GLY A 151 17.20 -14.88 4.49
CA GLY A 151 16.23 -13.78 4.33
C GLY A 151 16.47 -12.92 3.07
N ILE A 152 15.63 -13.12 2.10
CA ILE A 152 15.73 -12.75 0.69
C ILE A 152 16.12 -11.28 0.44
N ILE A 153 15.72 -10.38 1.31
CA ILE A 153 16.08 -8.95 1.22
C ILE A 153 17.60 -8.74 1.28
N HIS A 154 18.31 -9.48 2.15
CA HIS A 154 19.75 -9.29 2.34
C HIS A 154 20.62 -9.82 1.20
N GLN A 155 20.19 -10.87 0.51
CA GLN A 155 20.99 -11.46 -0.60
C GLN A 155 20.78 -10.74 -1.90
N THR A 156 19.55 -10.37 -2.21
CA THR A 156 19.17 -9.67 -3.44
C THR A 156 19.83 -8.32 -3.60
N VAL A 157 20.12 -7.75 -2.48
CA VAL A 157 20.66 -6.42 -2.33
C VAL A 157 22.15 -6.36 -2.70
N ASN A 158 22.88 -7.46 -2.52
CA ASN A 158 24.30 -7.55 -2.81
C ASN A 158 24.60 -8.11 -4.22
N ASP A 159 23.57 -8.57 -4.95
CA ASP A 159 23.75 -9.09 -6.29
C ASP A 159 23.71 -7.93 -7.31
N THR A 160 24.89 -7.60 -7.84
CA THR A 160 25.07 -6.59 -8.89
C THR A 160 24.51 -7.01 -10.25
N SER A 161 24.11 -8.28 -10.41
CA SER A 161 23.54 -8.83 -11.64
C SER A 161 22.05 -8.49 -11.82
N VAL A 162 21.36 -8.08 -10.74
CA VAL A 162 19.93 -7.78 -10.80
C VAL A 162 19.66 -6.47 -11.55
N ASN A 163 18.84 -6.56 -12.58
CA ASN A 163 18.41 -5.40 -13.34
C ASN A 163 17.60 -4.44 -12.44
N THR A 164 18.14 -3.24 -12.17
CA THR A 164 17.55 -2.19 -11.34
C THR A 164 16.09 -1.90 -11.71
N LYS A 165 15.73 -2.00 -12.99
CA LYS A 165 14.35 -1.80 -13.48
C LYS A 165 13.41 -2.92 -13.02
N GLN A 166 13.87 -4.17 -13.06
CA GLN A 166 13.08 -5.32 -12.58
C GLN A 166 12.92 -5.27 -11.07
N TYR A 167 13.96 -4.88 -10.35
CA TYR A 167 13.91 -4.68 -8.89
C TYR A 167 12.91 -3.60 -8.50
N ALA A 168 12.98 -2.42 -9.14
CA ALA A 168 12.06 -1.32 -8.88
C ALA A 168 10.59 -1.70 -9.17
N LYS A 169 10.36 -2.56 -10.18
CA LYS A 169 9.04 -3.11 -10.49
C LYS A 169 8.57 -4.10 -9.42
N GLY A 170 9.47 -4.97 -8.93
CA GLY A 170 9.16 -5.90 -7.84
C GLY A 170 8.80 -5.19 -6.55
N ILE A 171 9.48 -4.08 -6.22
CA ILE A 171 9.11 -3.23 -5.07
C ILE A 171 7.72 -2.62 -5.25
N ALA A 172 7.36 -2.14 -6.45
CA ALA A 172 6.02 -1.62 -6.69
C ALA A 172 4.95 -2.69 -6.44
N GLU A 173 5.13 -3.91 -6.97
CA GLU A 173 4.21 -5.03 -6.72
C GLU A 173 4.12 -5.40 -5.22
N TRP A 174 5.23 -5.33 -4.48
CA TRP A 174 5.22 -5.53 -3.04
C TRP A 174 4.34 -4.48 -2.35
N VAL A 175 4.53 -3.20 -2.68
CA VAL A 175 3.75 -2.10 -2.11
C VAL A 175 2.26 -2.24 -2.42
N ASP A 176 1.91 -2.67 -3.63
CA ASP A 176 0.52 -2.93 -4.03
C ASP A 176 -0.12 -4.05 -3.19
N GLY A 177 0.63 -5.14 -2.95
CA GLY A 177 0.19 -6.21 -2.07
C GLY A 177 -0.01 -5.75 -0.62
N ASP A 178 0.91 -4.94 -0.10
CA ASP A 178 0.83 -4.39 1.25
C ASP A 178 -0.31 -3.36 1.39
N ALA A 179 -0.60 -2.61 0.32
CA ALA A 179 -1.74 -1.68 0.30
C ALA A 179 -3.07 -2.41 0.41
N LEU A 180 -3.24 -3.54 -0.31
CA LEU A 180 -4.44 -4.39 -0.18
C LEU A 180 -4.51 -5.06 1.19
N GLY A 181 -3.38 -5.51 1.74
CA GLY A 181 -3.31 -6.03 3.10
C GLY A 181 -3.73 -5.00 4.14
N ALA A 182 -3.23 -3.76 4.05
CA ALA A 182 -3.62 -2.67 4.93
C ALA A 182 -5.11 -2.32 4.77
N HIS A 183 -5.61 -2.25 3.54
CA HIS A 183 -7.02 -2.05 3.25
C HIS A 183 -7.91 -3.07 3.98
N TYR A 184 -7.57 -4.36 3.87
CA TYR A 184 -8.29 -5.43 4.59
C TYR A 184 -8.13 -5.31 6.11
N GLY A 185 -6.92 -5.01 6.57
CA GLY A 185 -6.63 -4.84 7.99
C GLY A 185 -7.49 -3.77 8.65
N TYR A 186 -7.58 -2.61 8.05
CA TYR A 186 -8.42 -1.49 8.53
C TYR A 186 -9.92 -1.72 8.29
N GLY A 187 -10.31 -2.68 7.44
CA GLY A 187 -11.69 -2.95 7.09
C GLY A 187 -12.33 -1.81 6.27
N VAL A 188 -11.57 -1.20 5.38
CA VAL A 188 -12.07 -0.18 4.43
C VAL A 188 -12.95 -0.85 3.37
N ASP A 189 -13.99 -0.18 2.89
CA ASP A 189 -15.02 -0.81 2.06
C ASP A 189 -14.57 -1.06 0.62
N TYR A 190 -13.85 -0.12 0.00
CA TYR A 190 -13.42 -0.18 -1.41
C TYR A 190 -11.96 0.19 -1.59
N PHE A 191 -11.23 -0.61 -2.34
CA PHE A 191 -9.91 -0.26 -2.86
C PHE A 191 -10.06 0.29 -4.27
N CYS A 192 -9.82 1.58 -4.47
CA CYS A 192 -10.05 2.25 -5.74
C CYS A 192 -8.75 2.44 -6.51
N THR A 193 -8.64 1.80 -7.69
CA THR A 193 -7.45 1.89 -8.54
C THR A 193 -7.79 1.84 -10.02
N ASN A 194 -6.92 2.44 -10.86
CA ASN A 194 -6.92 2.25 -12.31
C ASN A 194 -5.92 1.18 -12.77
N ASP A 195 -5.18 0.58 -11.85
CA ASP A 195 -4.25 -0.49 -12.22
C ASP A 195 -5.04 -1.75 -12.58
N ASN A 196 -4.74 -2.28 -13.76
CA ASN A 196 -5.36 -3.47 -14.35
C ASN A 196 -4.34 -4.58 -14.63
N ALA A 197 -3.19 -4.54 -13.97
CA ALA A 197 -2.08 -5.49 -14.13
C ALA A 197 -1.43 -5.52 -15.52
N SER A 198 -1.68 -4.53 -16.38
CA SER A 198 -1.15 -4.53 -17.77
C SER A 198 0.39 -4.62 -17.83
N GLY A 199 1.06 -4.20 -16.75
CA GLY A 199 2.53 -4.17 -16.66
C GLY A 199 3.18 -5.40 -16.04
N ALA A 200 2.47 -6.21 -15.24
CA ALA A 200 3.05 -7.32 -14.45
C ALA A 200 2.43 -8.68 -14.78
N GLY A 201 1.33 -8.72 -15.52
CA GLY A 201 0.67 -9.97 -15.91
C GLY A 201 0.13 -10.76 -14.71
N SER A 202 0.26 -12.08 -14.77
CA SER A 202 -0.30 -12.99 -13.73
C SER A 202 0.37 -12.85 -12.35
N SER A 203 1.57 -12.29 -12.27
CA SER A 203 2.28 -12.06 -11.00
C SER A 203 1.84 -10.79 -10.29
N SER A 204 0.99 -9.97 -10.91
CA SER A 204 0.41 -8.80 -10.23
C SER A 204 -0.71 -9.20 -9.28
N VAL A 205 -0.77 -8.53 -8.13
CA VAL A 205 -1.90 -8.67 -7.22
C VAL A 205 -3.21 -8.21 -7.87
N PHE A 206 -3.14 -7.29 -8.83
CA PHE A 206 -4.30 -6.79 -9.60
C PHE A 206 -4.66 -7.66 -10.82
N SER A 207 -4.01 -8.82 -11.03
CA SER A 207 -4.43 -9.74 -12.09
C SER A 207 -5.87 -10.24 -11.83
N PRO A 208 -6.67 -10.52 -12.86
CA PRO A 208 -8.06 -10.96 -12.70
C PRO A 208 -8.21 -12.19 -11.80
N LEU A 209 -7.28 -13.15 -11.91
CA LEU A 209 -7.29 -14.37 -11.09
C LEU A 209 -7.01 -14.06 -9.62
N ASN A 210 -5.99 -13.25 -9.32
CA ASN A 210 -5.64 -12.88 -7.96
C ASN A 210 -6.75 -12.04 -7.31
N LEU A 211 -7.35 -11.11 -8.04
CA LEU A 211 -8.50 -10.35 -7.55
C LEU A 211 -9.71 -11.24 -7.26
N ALA A 212 -10.00 -12.22 -8.12
CA ALA A 212 -11.09 -13.19 -7.87
C ALA A 212 -10.83 -14.01 -6.59
N ASN A 213 -9.60 -14.47 -6.37
CA ASN A 213 -9.20 -15.17 -5.16
C ASN A 213 -9.34 -14.31 -3.90
N LEU A 214 -8.88 -13.05 -3.96
CA LEU A 214 -8.97 -12.10 -2.85
C LEU A 214 -10.42 -11.73 -2.53
N LYS A 215 -11.24 -11.54 -3.55
CA LYS A 215 -12.68 -11.29 -3.38
C LYS A 215 -13.37 -12.48 -2.73
N SER A 216 -13.08 -13.70 -3.19
CA SER A 216 -13.68 -14.93 -2.64
C SER A 216 -13.30 -15.15 -1.17
N LYS A 217 -12.03 -14.95 -0.82
CA LYS A 217 -11.53 -15.28 0.52
C LYS A 217 -11.74 -14.18 1.55
N TYR A 218 -11.54 -12.92 1.16
CA TYR A 218 -11.53 -11.76 2.06
C TYR A 218 -12.64 -10.75 1.77
N GLN A 219 -13.47 -10.99 0.76
CA GLN A 219 -14.51 -10.07 0.28
C GLN A 219 -13.95 -8.68 -0.09
N LEU A 220 -12.69 -8.65 -0.55
CA LEU A 220 -12.06 -7.41 -0.99
C LEU A 220 -12.73 -6.88 -2.24
N ASN A 221 -13.17 -5.62 -2.19
CA ASN A 221 -13.77 -4.92 -3.30
C ASN A 221 -12.75 -3.97 -3.94
N VAL A 222 -12.03 -4.48 -4.95
CA VAL A 222 -11.13 -3.67 -5.78
C VAL A 222 -11.93 -3.17 -6.97
N ILE A 223 -12.03 -1.85 -7.13
CA ILE A 223 -12.88 -1.21 -8.13
C ILE A 223 -12.17 -0.03 -8.80
N SER A 224 -12.62 0.30 -10.00
CA SER A 224 -12.15 1.50 -10.70
C SER A 224 -12.87 2.78 -10.20
N PRO A 225 -12.30 3.98 -10.46
CA PRO A 225 -13.00 5.24 -10.19
C PRO A 225 -14.38 5.35 -10.85
N ASN A 226 -14.55 4.79 -12.05
CA ASN A 226 -15.83 4.76 -12.74
C ASN A 226 -16.87 3.91 -12.01
N GLU A 227 -16.48 2.72 -11.57
CA GLU A 227 -17.35 1.83 -10.80
C GLU A 227 -17.74 2.47 -9.46
N LEU A 228 -16.80 3.12 -8.77
CA LEU A 228 -17.10 3.84 -7.53
C LEU A 228 -18.13 4.94 -7.75
N VAL A 229 -18.00 5.74 -8.81
CA VAL A 229 -18.99 6.77 -9.16
C VAL A 229 -20.36 6.16 -9.44
N ASN A 230 -20.43 5.01 -10.11
CA ASN A 230 -21.70 4.33 -10.37
C ASN A 230 -22.38 3.83 -9.08
N ILE A 231 -21.60 3.27 -8.14
CA ILE A 231 -22.10 2.87 -6.83
C ILE A 231 -22.67 4.07 -6.06
N LEU A 232 -21.97 5.21 -6.08
CA LEU A 232 -22.41 6.42 -5.39
C LEU A 232 -23.71 7.00 -5.97
N LYS A 233 -23.96 6.85 -7.28
CA LYS A 233 -25.20 7.28 -7.93
C LYS A 233 -26.40 6.39 -7.58
N GLN A 234 -26.18 5.12 -7.27
CA GLN A 234 -27.25 4.18 -6.92
C GLN A 234 -27.72 4.34 -5.46
N ASN A 235 -26.90 4.95 -4.62
CA ASN A 235 -27.18 5.15 -3.18
C ASN A 235 -27.72 6.56 -2.87
N VAL A 236 -28.13 7.30 -3.87
CA VAL A 236 -28.80 8.60 -3.79
C VAL A 236 -30.27 8.43 -4.13
#